data_b5e1dc6f0e5d1b242d19ec015cdc2529
#
_entry.id   b5e1dc6f0e5d1b242d19ec015cdc2529
#
_cell.length_a   1.000
_cell.length_b   1.000
_cell.length_c   1.000
_cell.angle_alpha   90.00
_cell.angle_beta   90.00
_cell.angle_gamma   90.00
#
_symmetry.space_group_name_H-M   'P 1'
#
loop_
_entity.id
_entity.type
_entity.pdbx_description
1 polymer ?
#
loop_
_entity_poly.entity_id
_entity_poly.type
_entity_poly.pdbx_seq_one_letter_code
_entity_poly.pdbx_strand_id
1 'polypeptide(L)'
;MASSVTIRDVARRAGVSTATVSYVLNDSRQVGEETRRRVMTAARELGYRPSVIARGLQAGESRMLGYSWRPVSPNQFNPILEQFINSVAEASARHGYHVLTFPYPDESSAVDVYRELVESGRVDGFILPNTRFDDERIRYLRKAGFPFVAFGRSNPDWDFPWVDVDGADGVRQAMEHLYQLGHRRIACLAWPEELVPGHYRLLGYQSFMDQAGLPIPEGFILRAENDYHAGYRAMHDWLALAEEQQPTAVVALSDLLAIGVLNAGCDAGLVVGSDLAVVGFDDSPIACYLRPPLTSLRQPIRELGDQLISMLIGLVQHEDVQTTRVLLKPRLIVRDSTGPCPTPRTRK
;
A
#
# COMPACT_ATOMS: atom_id res chain seq x y z
N MET A 1 -24.61 31.15 -15.46
CA MET A 1 -24.02 30.52 -14.27
C MET A 1 -24.80 31.02 -13.05
N ALA A 2 -25.49 30.13 -12.32
CA ALA A 2 -26.18 30.52 -11.08
C ALA A 2 -25.13 30.99 -10.07
N SER A 3 -25.25 32.19 -9.55
CA SER A 3 -24.41 32.74 -8.50
C SER A 3 -24.49 31.82 -7.27
N SER A 4 -23.37 31.23 -6.86
CA SER A 4 -23.35 30.41 -5.65
C SER A 4 -23.65 31.26 -4.43
N VAL A 5 -24.59 30.81 -3.59
CA VAL A 5 -24.95 31.47 -2.33
C VAL A 5 -23.69 31.58 -1.46
N THR A 6 -23.44 32.77 -0.93
CA THR A 6 -22.27 33.07 -0.13
C THR A 6 -22.60 33.26 1.35
N ILE A 7 -21.59 33.23 2.22
CA ILE A 7 -21.72 33.56 3.65
C ILE A 7 -22.33 34.97 3.86
N ARG A 8 -22.09 35.90 2.93
CA ARG A 8 -22.65 37.25 2.96
C ARG A 8 -24.16 37.25 2.76
N ASP A 9 -24.67 36.35 1.93
CA ASP A 9 -26.11 36.22 1.70
C ASP A 9 -26.82 35.65 2.93
N VAL A 10 -26.21 34.67 3.60
CA VAL A 10 -26.72 34.14 4.89
C VAL A 10 -26.70 35.22 5.96
N ALA A 11 -25.62 35.99 6.07
CA ALA A 11 -25.49 37.08 7.04
C ALA A 11 -26.59 38.15 6.82
N ARG A 12 -26.84 38.56 5.57
CA ARG A 12 -27.88 39.49 5.17
C ARG A 12 -29.26 38.92 5.52
N ARG A 13 -29.55 37.66 5.21
CA ARG A 13 -30.83 37.00 5.45
C ARG A 13 -31.10 36.79 6.93
N ALA A 14 -30.07 36.50 7.74
CA ALA A 14 -30.16 36.30 9.17
C ALA A 14 -30.12 37.63 10.00
N GLY A 15 -29.78 38.77 9.36
CA GLY A 15 -29.62 40.05 10.03
C GLY A 15 -28.46 40.09 11.04
N VAL A 16 -27.33 39.51 10.69
CA VAL A 16 -26.11 39.41 11.52
C VAL A 16 -24.83 39.67 10.68
N SER A 17 -23.69 39.80 11.35
CA SER A 17 -22.41 39.93 10.65
C SER A 17 -21.97 38.58 10.07
N THR A 18 -21.08 38.60 9.03
CA THR A 18 -20.46 37.39 8.48
C THR A 18 -19.65 36.66 9.53
N ALA A 19 -19.01 37.36 10.48
CA ALA A 19 -18.31 36.76 11.61
C ALA A 19 -19.29 35.98 12.53
N THR A 20 -20.46 36.53 12.80
CA THR A 20 -21.50 35.82 13.58
C THR A 20 -21.98 34.55 12.87
N VAL A 21 -22.16 34.60 11.53
CA VAL A 21 -22.49 33.40 10.74
C VAL A 21 -21.39 32.36 10.85
N SER A 22 -20.12 32.77 10.71
CA SER A 22 -18.96 31.90 10.84
C SER A 22 -18.92 31.23 12.22
N TYR A 23 -19.10 31.97 13.29
CA TYR A 23 -19.14 31.43 14.65
C TYR A 23 -20.29 30.41 14.86
N VAL A 24 -21.47 30.66 14.31
CA VAL A 24 -22.58 29.71 14.38
C VAL A 24 -22.31 28.43 13.60
N LEU A 25 -21.75 28.54 12.39
CA LEU A 25 -21.47 27.39 11.52
C LEU A 25 -20.29 26.53 12.01
N ASN A 26 -19.39 27.12 12.82
CA ASN A 26 -18.26 26.43 13.46
C ASN A 26 -18.56 26.01 14.91
N ASP A 27 -19.84 26.00 15.30
CA ASP A 27 -20.32 25.55 16.62
C ASP A 27 -19.71 26.28 17.83
N SER A 28 -19.33 27.54 17.65
CA SER A 28 -18.79 28.36 18.74
C SER A 28 -19.82 28.62 19.80
N ARG A 29 -19.48 28.39 21.08
CA ARG A 29 -20.35 28.65 22.25
C ARG A 29 -20.62 30.13 22.53
N GLN A 30 -19.99 31.02 21.78
CA GLN A 30 -20.11 32.49 21.99
C GLN A 30 -21.37 33.13 21.41
N VAL A 31 -22.22 32.36 20.74
CA VAL A 31 -23.43 32.89 20.09
C VAL A 31 -24.69 32.34 20.79
N GLY A 32 -25.59 33.24 21.19
CA GLY A 32 -26.86 32.87 21.83
C GLY A 32 -27.78 32.05 20.93
N GLU A 33 -28.58 31.17 21.54
CA GLU A 33 -29.44 30.19 20.87
C GLU A 33 -30.40 30.79 19.83
N GLU A 34 -30.96 31.95 20.08
CA GLU A 34 -31.85 32.62 19.14
C GLU A 34 -31.13 33.06 17.88
N THR A 35 -29.91 33.60 18.01
CA THR A 35 -29.06 33.98 16.87
C THR A 35 -28.62 32.76 16.10
N ARG A 36 -28.23 31.69 16.78
CA ARG A 36 -27.90 30.39 16.19
C ARG A 36 -29.06 29.88 15.33
N ARG A 37 -30.27 29.86 15.86
CA ARG A 37 -31.48 29.40 15.16
C ARG A 37 -31.75 30.25 13.91
N ARG A 38 -31.64 31.57 13.97
CA ARG A 38 -31.84 32.48 12.83
C ARG A 38 -30.83 32.20 11.71
N VAL A 39 -29.56 32.06 12.05
CA VAL A 39 -28.49 31.76 11.08
C VAL A 39 -28.70 30.39 10.43
N MET A 40 -28.97 29.35 11.20
CA MET A 40 -29.21 28.00 10.67
C MET A 40 -30.44 27.93 9.76
N THR A 41 -31.50 28.66 10.09
CA THR A 41 -32.71 28.76 9.26
C THR A 41 -32.37 29.46 7.94
N ALA A 42 -31.71 30.63 8.00
CA ALA A 42 -31.28 31.35 6.79
C ALA A 42 -30.39 30.55 5.88
N ALA A 43 -29.41 29.80 6.46
CA ALA A 43 -28.52 28.94 5.68
C ALA A 43 -29.32 27.82 4.97
N ARG A 44 -30.29 27.20 5.66
CA ARG A 44 -31.10 26.14 5.08
C ARG A 44 -32.04 26.68 3.98
N GLU A 45 -32.71 27.80 4.19
CA GLU A 45 -33.60 28.44 3.21
C GLU A 45 -32.87 28.83 1.93
N LEU A 46 -31.63 29.31 2.04
CA LEU A 46 -30.81 29.68 0.92
C LEU A 46 -30.06 28.51 0.27
N GLY A 47 -30.11 27.30 0.83
CA GLY A 47 -29.33 26.17 0.38
C GLY A 47 -27.84 26.38 0.57
N TYR A 48 -27.44 27.26 1.49
CA TYR A 48 -26.03 27.54 1.74
C TYR A 48 -25.34 26.36 2.38
N ARG A 49 -24.27 25.90 1.73
CA ARG A 49 -23.34 24.92 2.30
C ARG A 49 -22.02 25.64 2.56
N PRO A 50 -21.52 25.63 3.81
CA PRO A 50 -20.21 26.20 4.10
C PRO A 50 -19.15 25.57 3.19
N SER A 51 -18.37 26.38 2.49
CA SER A 51 -17.25 25.89 1.69
C SER A 51 -16.24 25.19 2.61
N VAL A 52 -15.92 23.94 2.33
CA VAL A 52 -14.89 23.18 3.04
C VAL A 52 -13.53 23.92 2.92
N ILE A 53 -13.27 24.50 1.75
CA ILE A 53 -12.08 25.30 1.48
C ILE A 53 -12.04 26.57 2.37
N ALA A 54 -13.16 27.30 2.50
CA ALA A 54 -13.21 28.50 3.34
C ALA A 54 -13.09 28.16 4.84
N ARG A 55 -13.56 27.00 5.27
CA ARG A 55 -13.39 26.49 6.64
C ARG A 55 -11.94 26.10 6.90
N GLY A 56 -11.32 25.36 5.97
CA GLY A 56 -9.91 24.97 6.03
C GLY A 56 -8.97 26.19 6.10
N LEU A 57 -9.21 27.20 5.27
CA LEU A 57 -8.44 28.45 5.31
C LEU A 57 -8.52 29.22 6.63
N GLN A 58 -9.65 29.14 7.35
CA GLN A 58 -9.80 29.74 8.67
C GLN A 58 -9.22 28.90 9.81
N ALA A 59 -9.23 27.58 9.68
CA ALA A 59 -8.70 26.65 10.66
C ALA A 59 -7.21 26.32 10.44
N GLY A 60 -6.64 26.69 9.29
CA GLY A 60 -5.28 26.28 8.89
C GLY A 60 -5.17 24.79 8.56
N GLU A 61 -6.32 24.11 8.35
CA GLU A 61 -6.39 22.68 8.05
C GLU A 61 -7.06 22.46 6.69
N SER A 62 -6.45 21.68 5.80
CA SER A 62 -7.04 21.33 4.49
C SER A 62 -8.04 20.17 4.60
N ARG A 63 -7.95 19.38 5.66
CA ARG A 63 -8.64 18.10 5.81
C ARG A 63 -8.34 17.11 4.67
N MET A 64 -7.17 17.26 4.06
CA MET A 64 -6.68 16.40 2.98
C MET A 64 -5.40 15.69 3.41
N LEU A 65 -5.30 14.40 3.12
CA LEU A 65 -4.08 13.60 3.29
C LEU A 65 -3.55 13.24 1.91
N GLY A 66 -2.29 13.58 1.65
CA GLY A 66 -1.65 13.32 0.37
C GLY A 66 -1.20 11.87 0.26
N TYR A 67 -1.54 11.21 -0.85
CA TYR A 67 -1.05 9.89 -1.21
C TYR A 67 -0.41 9.93 -2.59
N SER A 68 0.88 9.66 -2.67
CA SER A 68 1.57 9.64 -3.94
C SER A 68 1.55 8.25 -4.58
N TRP A 69 1.52 8.21 -5.89
CA TRP A 69 1.67 6.98 -6.65
C TRP A 69 2.56 7.18 -7.88
N ARG A 70 3.32 6.13 -8.21
CA ARG A 70 4.11 6.15 -9.44
C ARG A 70 3.25 5.67 -10.60
N PRO A 71 3.12 6.44 -11.69
CA PRO A 71 2.43 5.99 -12.88
C PRO A 71 3.06 4.69 -13.40
N VAL A 72 2.22 3.70 -13.66
CA VAL A 72 2.62 2.44 -14.30
C VAL A 72 2.12 2.41 -15.73
N SER A 73 2.65 1.51 -16.55
CA SER A 73 2.18 1.31 -17.91
C SER A 73 0.65 1.05 -17.93
N PRO A 74 -0.10 1.54 -18.92
CA PRO A 74 -1.55 1.33 -19.01
C PRO A 74 -2.00 -0.13 -18.94
N ASN A 75 -1.12 -1.06 -19.28
CA ASN A 75 -1.39 -2.50 -19.26
C ASN A 75 -0.96 -3.18 -17.94
N GLN A 76 -0.38 -2.44 -17.02
CA GLN A 76 -0.05 -2.93 -15.68
C GLN A 76 -1.20 -2.62 -14.74
N PHE A 77 -1.61 -3.62 -13.97
CA PHE A 77 -2.55 -3.42 -12.89
C PHE A 77 -1.94 -3.90 -11.57
N ASN A 78 -2.34 -3.27 -10.48
CA ASN A 78 -1.89 -3.65 -9.14
C ASN A 78 -3.11 -3.90 -8.26
N PRO A 79 -3.55 -5.16 -8.14
CA PRO A 79 -4.80 -5.48 -7.44
C PRO A 79 -4.77 -5.20 -5.94
N ILE A 80 -3.59 -5.15 -5.33
CA ILE A 80 -3.45 -4.79 -3.92
C ILE A 80 -3.59 -3.28 -3.69
N LEU A 81 -3.26 -2.47 -4.70
CA LEU A 81 -3.37 -1.02 -4.63
C LEU A 81 -4.82 -0.57 -4.43
N GLU A 82 -5.77 -1.20 -5.11
CA GLU A 82 -7.20 -0.89 -4.94
C GLU A 82 -7.65 -1.16 -3.51
N GLN A 83 -7.31 -2.31 -2.93
CA GLN A 83 -7.63 -2.62 -1.54
C GLN A 83 -7.00 -1.61 -0.58
N PHE A 84 -5.75 -1.22 -0.82
CA PHE A 84 -5.05 -0.25 0.01
C PHE A 84 -5.70 1.14 -0.06
N ILE A 85 -5.97 1.65 -1.26
CA ILE A 85 -6.62 2.95 -1.45
C ILE A 85 -7.99 2.97 -0.78
N ASN A 86 -8.79 1.92 -0.94
CA ASN A 86 -10.09 1.80 -0.29
C ASN A 86 -9.94 1.83 1.24
N SER A 87 -8.99 1.07 1.79
CA SER A 87 -8.74 1.02 3.23
C SER A 87 -8.35 2.38 3.81
N VAL A 88 -7.39 3.08 3.19
CA VAL A 88 -6.97 4.41 3.66
C VAL A 88 -8.05 5.46 3.48
N ALA A 89 -8.85 5.38 2.39
CA ALA A 89 -9.94 6.32 2.15
C ALA A 89 -11.07 6.15 3.18
N GLU A 90 -11.48 4.91 3.48
CA GLU A 90 -12.46 4.61 4.52
C GLU A 90 -11.96 5.04 5.91
N ALA A 91 -10.69 4.74 6.24
CA ALA A 91 -10.10 5.16 7.51
C ALA A 91 -10.05 6.68 7.63
N SER A 92 -9.60 7.39 6.60
CA SER A 92 -9.57 8.86 6.57
C SER A 92 -10.95 9.49 6.76
N ALA A 93 -11.96 8.94 6.07
CA ALA A 93 -13.34 9.44 6.15
C ALA A 93 -13.92 9.34 7.56
N ARG A 94 -13.58 8.30 8.34
CA ARG A 94 -14.00 8.17 9.75
C ARG A 94 -13.46 9.30 10.64
N HIS A 95 -12.33 9.89 10.26
CA HIS A 95 -11.72 11.04 10.96
C HIS A 95 -12.07 12.39 10.32
N GLY A 96 -12.94 12.41 9.30
CA GLY A 96 -13.34 13.64 8.59
C GLY A 96 -12.28 14.19 7.65
N TYR A 97 -11.36 13.33 7.19
CA TYR A 97 -10.34 13.63 6.19
C TYR A 97 -10.66 12.97 4.86
N HIS A 98 -10.08 13.51 3.77
CA HIS A 98 -10.13 12.91 2.44
C HIS A 98 -8.71 12.63 1.95
N VAL A 99 -8.58 11.72 0.99
CA VAL A 99 -7.29 11.38 0.38
C VAL A 99 -7.15 12.11 -0.96
N LEU A 100 -6.11 12.92 -1.07
CA LEU A 100 -5.68 13.55 -2.31
C LEU A 100 -4.60 12.67 -2.96
N THR A 101 -4.94 12.01 -4.05
CA THR A 101 -3.96 11.22 -4.82
C THR A 101 -3.25 12.08 -5.85
N PHE A 102 -1.93 11.91 -5.99
CA PHE A 102 -1.13 12.63 -6.97
C PHE A 102 -0.01 11.75 -7.54
N PRO A 103 0.27 11.86 -8.84
CA PRO A 103 1.38 11.13 -9.45
C PRO A 103 2.72 11.84 -9.21
N TYR A 104 3.81 11.09 -9.23
CA TYR A 104 5.14 11.60 -9.44
C TYR A 104 5.81 10.80 -10.56
N PRO A 105 6.28 11.46 -11.64
CA PRO A 105 6.72 10.76 -12.86
C PRO A 105 8.05 10.04 -12.69
N ASP A 106 8.96 10.60 -11.91
CA ASP A 106 10.25 10.03 -11.57
C ASP A 106 10.70 10.47 -10.17
N GLU A 107 11.76 9.87 -9.67
CA GLU A 107 12.26 10.14 -8.32
C GLU A 107 12.91 11.49 -8.16
N SER A 108 13.52 12.01 -9.21
CA SER A 108 14.18 13.32 -9.20
C SER A 108 13.19 14.47 -9.03
N SER A 109 11.95 14.28 -9.49
CA SER A 109 10.86 15.26 -9.38
C SER A 109 9.92 14.98 -8.19
N ALA A 110 10.05 13.83 -7.52
CA ALA A 110 9.15 13.46 -6.43
C ALA A 110 9.13 14.52 -5.32
N VAL A 111 10.29 14.95 -4.83
CA VAL A 111 10.40 15.94 -3.73
C VAL A 111 9.77 17.27 -4.10
N ASP A 112 9.86 17.71 -5.37
CA ASP A 112 9.29 19.00 -5.80
C ASP A 112 7.76 19.00 -5.72
N VAL A 113 7.11 17.89 -6.06
CA VAL A 113 5.65 17.77 -5.91
C VAL A 113 5.24 17.81 -4.44
N TYR A 114 5.97 17.12 -3.56
CA TYR A 114 5.72 17.19 -2.11
C TYR A 114 5.91 18.61 -1.58
N ARG A 115 6.97 19.31 -2.01
CA ARG A 115 7.24 20.70 -1.63
C ARG A 115 6.10 21.62 -2.04
N GLU A 116 5.61 21.54 -3.28
CA GLU A 116 4.48 22.33 -3.76
C GLU A 116 3.22 22.10 -2.89
N LEU A 117 2.91 20.85 -2.56
CA LEU A 117 1.74 20.53 -1.74
C LEU A 117 1.88 21.05 -0.30
N VAL A 118 3.08 20.97 0.29
CA VAL A 118 3.38 21.53 1.62
C VAL A 118 3.25 23.05 1.60
N GLU A 119 3.93 23.73 0.67
CA GLU A 119 3.96 25.21 0.59
C GLU A 119 2.58 25.79 0.26
N SER A 120 1.77 25.08 -0.53
CA SER A 120 0.40 25.51 -0.88
C SER A 120 -0.65 25.19 0.19
N GLY A 121 -0.30 24.46 1.25
CA GLY A 121 -1.25 24.06 2.30
C GLY A 121 -2.41 23.20 1.79
N ARG A 122 -2.20 22.45 0.71
CA ARG A 122 -3.24 21.58 0.12
C ARG A 122 -3.47 20.29 0.85
N VAL A 123 -2.52 19.86 1.67
CA VAL A 123 -2.59 18.65 2.48
C VAL A 123 -2.10 18.94 3.90
N ASP A 124 -2.58 18.18 4.87
CA ASP A 124 -2.17 18.30 6.28
C ASP A 124 -1.12 17.22 6.65
N GLY A 125 -0.96 16.20 5.83
CA GLY A 125 0.02 15.14 6.04
C GLY A 125 0.09 14.21 4.83
N PHE A 126 1.09 13.30 4.82
CA PHE A 126 1.32 12.38 3.72
C PHE A 126 1.34 10.92 4.16
N ILE A 127 0.80 10.05 3.29
CA ILE A 127 1.00 8.61 3.30
C ILE A 127 2.03 8.28 2.22
N LEU A 128 3.17 7.70 2.59
CA LEU A 128 4.26 7.37 1.69
C LEU A 128 4.29 5.87 1.37
N PRO A 129 3.84 5.43 0.19
CA PRO A 129 3.99 4.05 -0.24
C PRO A 129 5.34 3.78 -0.91
N ASN A 130 5.66 2.49 -1.12
CA ASN A 130 6.82 2.04 -1.89
C ASN A 130 8.12 2.72 -1.45
N THR A 131 8.42 2.62 -0.17
CA THR A 131 9.63 3.18 0.43
C THR A 131 10.89 2.53 -0.14
N ARG A 132 11.96 3.32 -0.19
CA ARG A 132 13.29 2.89 -0.61
C ARG A 132 14.33 3.14 0.48
N PHE A 133 15.48 2.53 0.33
CA PHE A 133 16.67 2.99 1.04
C PHE A 133 17.04 4.39 0.53
N ASP A 134 17.46 5.26 1.43
CA ASP A 134 17.79 6.67 1.15
C ASP A 134 16.66 7.48 0.50
N ASP A 135 15.41 7.19 0.84
CA ASP A 135 14.22 7.81 0.26
C ASP A 135 14.21 9.34 0.48
N GLU A 136 14.38 10.08 -0.60
CA GLU A 136 14.45 11.55 -0.59
C GLU A 136 13.16 12.22 -0.08
N ARG A 137 12.00 11.55 -0.25
CA ARG A 137 10.70 12.04 0.25
C ARG A 137 10.71 12.03 1.78
N ILE A 138 11.17 10.93 2.38
CA ILE A 138 11.31 10.80 3.84
C ILE A 138 12.29 11.83 4.35
N ARG A 139 13.46 11.98 3.70
CA ARG A 139 14.48 12.97 4.07
C ARG A 139 13.93 14.38 4.05
N TYR A 140 13.20 14.75 2.99
CA TYR A 140 12.58 16.07 2.86
C TYR A 140 11.55 16.32 3.96
N LEU A 141 10.58 15.44 4.15
CA LEU A 141 9.48 15.63 5.10
C LEU A 141 9.98 15.67 6.56
N ARG A 142 10.96 14.83 6.91
CA ARG A 142 11.63 14.90 8.22
C ARG A 142 12.28 16.26 8.44
N LYS A 143 13.03 16.77 7.45
CA LYS A 143 13.68 18.09 7.53
C LYS A 143 12.67 19.23 7.62
N ALA A 144 11.55 19.11 6.92
CA ALA A 144 10.47 20.10 6.95
C ALA A 144 9.64 20.05 8.23
N GLY A 145 9.77 18.99 9.05
CA GLY A 145 8.89 18.75 10.21
C GLY A 145 7.44 18.56 9.83
N PHE A 146 7.17 18.11 8.59
CA PHE A 146 5.80 17.97 8.08
C PHE A 146 5.25 16.57 8.40
N PRO A 147 3.97 16.45 8.84
CA PRO A 147 3.38 15.17 9.22
C PRO A 147 3.37 14.17 8.06
N PHE A 148 3.87 12.97 8.29
CA PHE A 148 3.75 11.85 7.37
C PHE A 148 3.87 10.52 8.10
N VAL A 149 3.32 9.47 7.49
CA VAL A 149 3.53 8.08 7.89
C VAL A 149 3.86 7.27 6.63
N ALA A 150 4.88 6.42 6.71
CA ALA A 150 5.25 5.56 5.61
C ALA A 150 4.56 4.19 5.70
N PHE A 151 4.10 3.69 4.55
CA PHE A 151 3.80 2.28 4.37
C PHE A 151 5.08 1.58 3.92
N GLY A 152 5.81 1.07 4.87
CA GLY A 152 7.09 0.44 4.70
C GLY A 152 8.20 1.13 5.49
N ARG A 153 9.25 0.36 5.77
CA ARG A 153 10.49 0.82 6.39
C ARG A 153 11.40 1.50 5.36
N SER A 154 12.46 2.13 5.80
CA SER A 154 13.56 2.64 5.00
C SER A 154 14.89 2.30 5.72
N ASN A 155 15.85 3.24 5.76
CA ASN A 155 17.11 3.03 6.47
C ASN A 155 16.86 2.72 7.96
N PRO A 156 17.50 1.70 8.53
CA PRO A 156 17.26 1.25 9.90
C PRO A 156 17.58 2.31 10.97
N ASP A 157 18.55 3.20 10.68
CA ASP A 157 18.99 4.29 11.54
C ASP A 157 18.11 5.55 11.46
N TRP A 158 17.14 5.58 10.55
CA TRP A 158 16.22 6.71 10.43
C TRP A 158 15.05 6.60 11.38
N ASP A 159 14.83 7.66 12.15
CA ASP A 159 13.69 7.77 13.03
C ASP A 159 12.54 8.51 12.32
N PHE A 160 11.47 7.77 12.00
CA PHE A 160 10.26 8.27 11.39
C PHE A 160 9.09 7.28 11.60
N PRO A 161 7.84 7.75 11.52
CA PRO A 161 6.68 6.90 11.72
C PRO A 161 6.39 6.02 10.49
N TRP A 162 6.16 4.73 10.73
CA TRP A 162 5.83 3.78 9.68
C TRP A 162 4.93 2.64 10.17
N VAL A 163 4.13 2.12 9.26
CA VAL A 163 3.45 0.83 9.39
C VAL A 163 3.91 -0.05 8.24
N ASP A 164 4.35 -1.26 8.51
CA ASP A 164 4.83 -2.21 7.51
C ASP A 164 4.26 -3.60 7.74
N VAL A 165 4.35 -4.44 6.71
CA VAL A 165 4.03 -5.87 6.80
C VAL A 165 5.33 -6.65 6.91
N ASP A 166 5.40 -7.60 7.85
CA ASP A 166 6.56 -8.46 8.04
C ASP A 166 6.73 -9.42 6.85
N GLY A 167 7.31 -8.88 5.77
CA GLY A 167 7.56 -9.64 4.57
C GLY A 167 8.48 -10.82 4.76
N ALA A 168 9.44 -10.71 5.70
CA ALA A 168 10.37 -11.80 6.00
C ALA A 168 9.63 -12.97 6.69
N ASP A 169 8.81 -12.68 7.71
CA ASP A 169 7.98 -13.71 8.35
C ASP A 169 6.99 -14.35 7.36
N GLY A 170 6.38 -13.52 6.49
CA GLY A 170 5.47 -14.04 5.46
C GLY A 170 6.16 -15.03 4.52
N VAL A 171 7.28 -14.65 3.93
CA VAL A 171 8.01 -15.55 3.03
C VAL A 171 8.52 -16.79 3.76
N ARG A 172 8.95 -16.64 5.03
CA ARG A 172 9.31 -17.80 5.87
C ARG A 172 8.14 -18.80 5.99
N GLN A 173 6.89 -18.33 6.21
CA GLN A 173 5.70 -19.21 6.22
C GLN A 173 5.52 -19.96 4.90
N ALA A 174 5.70 -19.28 3.76
CA ALA A 174 5.63 -19.93 2.45
C ALA A 174 6.72 -20.99 2.24
N MET A 175 7.95 -20.66 2.64
CA MET A 175 9.10 -21.57 2.53
C MET A 175 8.91 -22.81 3.43
N GLU A 176 8.44 -22.61 4.65
CA GLU A 176 8.14 -23.71 5.57
C GLU A 176 7.06 -24.65 5.01
N HIS A 177 5.98 -24.10 4.44
CA HIS A 177 4.94 -24.85 3.77
C HIS A 177 5.50 -25.69 2.60
N LEU A 178 6.28 -25.08 1.70
CA LEU A 178 6.88 -25.80 0.59
C LEU A 178 7.88 -26.87 1.05
N TYR A 179 8.67 -26.58 2.09
CA TYR A 179 9.60 -27.53 2.67
C TYR A 179 8.89 -28.76 3.28
N GLN A 180 7.76 -28.55 3.97
CA GLN A 180 6.92 -29.61 4.51
C GLN A 180 6.30 -30.48 3.40
N LEU A 181 5.99 -29.90 2.24
CA LEU A 181 5.55 -30.61 1.04
C LEU A 181 6.67 -31.38 0.32
N GLY A 182 7.90 -31.30 0.82
CA GLY A 182 9.05 -32.03 0.29
C GLY A 182 9.91 -31.26 -0.72
N HIS A 183 9.56 -30.02 -1.07
CA HIS A 183 10.36 -29.22 -1.98
C HIS A 183 11.70 -28.82 -1.37
N ARG A 184 12.77 -28.92 -2.16
CA ARG A 184 14.14 -28.55 -1.79
C ARG A 184 14.78 -27.62 -2.83
N ARG A 185 14.36 -27.74 -4.09
CA ARG A 185 14.73 -26.83 -5.18
C ARG A 185 13.63 -25.78 -5.32
N ILE A 186 13.72 -24.72 -4.52
CA ILE A 186 12.74 -23.64 -4.45
C ILE A 186 13.39 -22.39 -5.03
N ALA A 187 12.86 -21.81 -6.10
CA ALA A 187 13.33 -20.55 -6.66
C ALA A 187 12.56 -19.36 -6.08
N CYS A 188 13.16 -18.18 -6.11
CA CYS A 188 12.57 -16.93 -5.67
C CYS A 188 12.56 -15.90 -6.81
N LEU A 189 11.39 -15.36 -7.11
CA LEU A 189 11.26 -14.22 -8.01
C LEU A 189 11.08 -12.94 -7.20
N ALA A 190 12.17 -12.20 -7.07
CA ALA A 190 12.31 -11.05 -6.20
C ALA A 190 12.07 -9.72 -6.95
N TRP A 191 11.81 -8.67 -6.19
CA TRP A 191 11.77 -7.31 -6.69
C TRP A 191 13.18 -6.70 -6.84
N PRO A 192 13.30 -5.53 -7.52
CA PRO A 192 14.54 -4.77 -7.55
C PRO A 192 15.07 -4.48 -6.14
N GLU A 193 16.39 -4.41 -6.02
CA GLU A 193 17.08 -4.39 -4.72
C GLU A 193 16.82 -3.14 -3.91
N GLU A 194 16.61 -2.02 -4.58
CA GLU A 194 16.34 -0.73 -3.96
C GLU A 194 14.98 -0.64 -3.26
N LEU A 195 14.05 -1.55 -3.56
CA LEU A 195 12.72 -1.58 -2.95
C LEU A 195 12.77 -2.30 -1.59
N VAL A 196 12.62 -1.56 -0.52
CA VAL A 196 12.72 -2.09 0.85
C VAL A 196 11.74 -3.24 1.13
N PRO A 197 10.46 -3.20 0.73
CA PRO A 197 9.58 -4.35 0.91
C PRO A 197 10.09 -5.62 0.22
N GLY A 198 10.65 -5.49 -0.99
CA GLY A 198 11.27 -6.61 -1.71
C GLY A 198 12.51 -7.15 -1.01
N HIS A 199 13.34 -6.28 -0.44
CA HIS A 199 14.51 -6.65 0.34
C HIS A 199 14.14 -7.56 1.53
N TYR A 200 13.17 -7.16 2.36
CA TYR A 200 12.78 -7.96 3.53
C TYR A 200 12.10 -9.27 3.15
N ARG A 201 11.30 -9.28 2.07
CA ARG A 201 10.72 -10.54 1.57
C ARG A 201 11.80 -11.51 1.10
N LEU A 202 12.80 -11.03 0.34
CA LEU A 202 13.92 -11.85 -0.10
C LEU A 202 14.78 -12.35 1.07
N LEU A 203 14.97 -11.50 2.10
CA LEU A 203 15.69 -11.90 3.31
C LEU A 203 15.01 -13.10 4.00
N GLY A 204 13.69 -13.13 4.01
CA GLY A 204 12.91 -14.27 4.52
C GLY A 204 13.21 -15.56 3.78
N TYR A 205 13.29 -15.51 2.45
CA TYR A 205 13.68 -16.66 1.62
C TYR A 205 15.12 -17.11 1.91
N GLN A 206 16.09 -16.19 1.85
CA GLN A 206 17.51 -16.50 2.05
C GLN A 206 17.79 -17.07 3.43
N SER A 207 17.22 -16.44 4.47
CA SER A 207 17.38 -16.91 5.85
C SER A 207 16.79 -18.30 6.06
N PHE A 208 15.66 -18.61 5.41
CA PHE A 208 15.08 -19.95 5.50
C PHE A 208 15.96 -20.99 4.80
N MET A 209 16.45 -20.72 3.59
CA MET A 209 17.33 -21.62 2.85
C MET A 209 18.61 -21.92 3.64
N ASP A 210 19.22 -20.91 4.24
CA ASP A 210 20.39 -21.05 5.10
C ASP A 210 20.10 -21.92 6.34
N GLN A 211 19.05 -21.62 7.08
CA GLN A 211 18.65 -22.37 8.29
C GLN A 211 18.28 -23.83 7.98
N ALA A 212 17.70 -24.09 6.82
CA ALA A 212 17.38 -25.45 6.36
C ALA A 212 18.57 -26.19 5.77
N GLY A 213 19.73 -25.57 5.66
CA GLY A 213 20.93 -26.15 5.03
C GLY A 213 20.74 -26.43 3.54
N LEU A 214 19.89 -25.68 2.86
CA LEU A 214 19.60 -25.84 1.43
C LEU A 214 20.45 -24.86 0.61
N PRO A 215 21.19 -25.35 -0.41
CA PRO A 215 21.91 -24.45 -1.31
C PRO A 215 20.93 -23.65 -2.15
N ILE A 216 21.28 -22.41 -2.46
CA ILE A 216 20.59 -21.59 -3.45
C ILE A 216 21.41 -21.69 -4.76
N PRO A 217 20.94 -22.46 -5.77
CA PRO A 217 21.64 -22.56 -7.04
C PRO A 217 21.74 -21.20 -7.75
N GLU A 218 22.77 -21.02 -8.55
CA GLU A 218 22.89 -19.85 -9.42
C GLU A 218 21.66 -19.75 -10.34
N GLY A 219 21.09 -18.53 -10.46
CA GLY A 219 19.88 -18.29 -11.25
C GLY A 219 18.57 -18.62 -10.53
N PHE A 220 18.56 -19.13 -9.30
CA PHE A 220 17.32 -19.38 -8.56
C PHE A 220 16.73 -18.11 -7.92
N ILE A 221 17.52 -17.09 -7.70
CA ILE A 221 17.02 -15.75 -7.36
C ILE A 221 17.06 -14.90 -8.64
N LEU A 222 15.90 -14.62 -9.20
CA LEU A 222 15.76 -13.65 -10.28
C LEU A 222 15.10 -12.38 -9.73
N ARG A 223 15.54 -11.22 -10.24
CA ARG A 223 14.99 -9.93 -9.86
C ARG A 223 14.23 -9.34 -11.03
N ALA A 224 13.04 -8.82 -10.78
CA ALA A 224 12.18 -8.28 -11.83
C ALA A 224 11.26 -7.18 -11.26
N GLU A 225 10.84 -6.27 -12.14
CA GLU A 225 9.74 -5.35 -11.86
C GLU A 225 8.46 -6.14 -11.58
N ASN A 226 7.57 -5.55 -10.79
CA ASN A 226 6.30 -6.19 -10.42
C ASN A 226 5.32 -6.18 -11.60
N ASP A 227 5.52 -7.04 -12.57
CA ASP A 227 4.63 -7.23 -13.71
C ASP A 227 4.48 -8.69 -14.12
N TYR A 228 3.34 -8.99 -14.78
CA TYR A 228 2.99 -10.32 -15.27
C TYR A 228 4.04 -10.92 -16.21
N HIS A 229 4.52 -10.12 -17.18
CA HIS A 229 5.45 -10.61 -18.22
C HIS A 229 6.82 -10.94 -17.62
N ALA A 230 7.21 -10.25 -16.55
CA ALA A 230 8.45 -10.56 -15.85
C ALA A 230 8.36 -11.94 -15.18
N GLY A 231 7.22 -12.25 -14.54
CA GLY A 231 6.96 -13.59 -13.99
C GLY A 231 6.96 -14.67 -15.07
N TYR A 232 6.32 -14.39 -16.19
CA TYR A 232 6.25 -15.30 -17.32
C TYR A 232 7.62 -15.61 -17.92
N ARG A 233 8.46 -14.58 -18.14
CA ARG A 233 9.85 -14.76 -18.64
C ARG A 233 10.71 -15.54 -17.65
N ALA A 234 10.67 -15.21 -16.37
CA ALA A 234 11.46 -15.89 -15.35
C ALA A 234 11.19 -17.41 -15.33
N MET A 235 9.93 -17.82 -15.48
CA MET A 235 9.61 -19.25 -15.55
C MET A 235 10.20 -19.91 -16.81
N HIS A 236 10.19 -19.23 -17.96
CA HIS A 236 10.84 -19.74 -19.16
C HIS A 236 12.35 -19.92 -18.97
N ASP A 237 13.02 -18.98 -18.29
CA ASP A 237 14.46 -19.09 -17.99
C ASP A 237 14.74 -20.33 -17.12
N TRP A 238 13.92 -20.61 -16.12
CA TRP A 238 14.06 -21.81 -15.29
C TRP A 238 13.74 -23.10 -16.06
N LEU A 239 12.76 -23.08 -16.96
CA LEU A 239 12.42 -24.24 -17.80
C LEU A 239 13.51 -24.56 -18.85
N ALA A 240 14.35 -23.60 -19.20
CA ALA A 240 15.50 -23.81 -20.10
C ALA A 240 16.66 -24.57 -19.43
N LEU A 241 16.63 -24.69 -18.09
CA LEU A 241 17.62 -25.52 -17.36
C LEU A 241 17.37 -27.01 -17.60
N ALA A 242 18.38 -27.85 -17.35
CA ALA A 242 18.19 -29.30 -17.33
C ALA A 242 17.14 -29.70 -16.27
N GLU A 243 16.32 -30.71 -16.53
CA GLU A 243 15.19 -31.11 -15.72
C GLU A 243 15.52 -31.30 -14.22
N GLU A 244 16.67 -31.92 -13.96
CA GLU A 244 17.20 -32.12 -12.61
C GLU A 244 17.67 -30.83 -11.92
N GLN A 245 17.86 -29.75 -12.66
CA GLN A 245 18.30 -28.44 -12.17
C GLN A 245 17.10 -27.47 -12.05
N GLN A 246 15.95 -27.79 -12.64
CA GLN A 246 14.77 -26.92 -12.58
C GLN A 246 14.23 -26.82 -11.16
N PRO A 247 13.67 -25.66 -10.76
CA PRO A 247 12.95 -25.55 -9.49
C PRO A 247 11.70 -26.40 -9.51
N THR A 248 11.39 -27.04 -8.38
CA THR A 248 10.11 -27.75 -8.18
C THR A 248 9.07 -26.85 -7.52
N ALA A 249 9.50 -25.70 -7.01
CA ALA A 249 8.62 -24.70 -6.42
C ALA A 249 9.18 -23.29 -6.68
N VAL A 250 8.29 -22.32 -6.77
CA VAL A 250 8.61 -20.90 -6.92
C VAL A 250 7.86 -20.07 -5.87
N VAL A 251 8.60 -19.24 -5.14
CA VAL A 251 8.05 -18.16 -4.32
C VAL A 251 8.23 -16.86 -5.08
N ALA A 252 7.13 -16.30 -5.56
CA ALA A 252 7.11 -15.00 -6.21
C ALA A 252 6.69 -13.93 -5.19
N LEU A 253 7.44 -12.82 -5.11
CA LEU A 253 7.25 -11.80 -4.09
C LEU A 253 6.05 -10.87 -4.36
N SER A 254 5.18 -11.25 -5.30
CA SER A 254 3.83 -10.70 -5.49
C SER A 254 2.94 -11.71 -6.23
N ASP A 255 1.63 -11.55 -6.13
CA ASP A 255 0.68 -12.35 -6.90
C ASP A 255 0.81 -12.11 -8.41
N LEU A 256 1.10 -10.89 -8.82
CA LEU A 256 1.23 -10.55 -10.24
C LEU A 256 2.39 -11.30 -10.90
N LEU A 257 3.53 -11.39 -10.22
CA LEU A 257 4.65 -12.21 -10.63
C LEU A 257 4.28 -13.70 -10.62
N ALA A 258 3.61 -14.16 -9.56
CA ALA A 258 3.17 -15.55 -9.42
C ALA A 258 2.23 -15.99 -10.54
N ILE A 259 1.31 -15.11 -10.98
CA ILE A 259 0.40 -15.37 -12.12
C ILE A 259 1.20 -15.59 -13.40
N GLY A 260 2.24 -14.79 -13.64
CA GLY A 260 3.12 -14.97 -14.77
C GLY A 260 3.84 -16.33 -14.75
N VAL A 261 4.41 -16.70 -13.61
CA VAL A 261 5.05 -18.01 -13.38
C VAL A 261 4.06 -19.16 -13.60
N LEU A 262 2.87 -19.06 -13.01
CA LEU A 262 1.82 -20.07 -13.12
C LEU A 262 1.42 -20.31 -14.57
N ASN A 263 1.13 -19.23 -15.32
CA ASN A 263 0.70 -19.35 -16.71
C ASN A 263 1.81 -19.90 -17.61
N ALA A 264 3.06 -19.45 -17.45
CA ALA A 264 4.18 -19.99 -18.22
C ALA A 264 4.41 -21.49 -17.93
N GLY A 265 4.24 -21.92 -16.67
CA GLY A 265 4.27 -23.34 -16.31
C GLY A 265 3.16 -24.15 -17.00
N CYS A 266 1.93 -23.63 -16.99
CA CYS A 266 0.78 -24.25 -17.66
C CYS A 266 0.99 -24.33 -19.19
N ASP A 267 1.49 -23.26 -19.82
CA ASP A 267 1.76 -23.21 -21.26
C ASP A 267 2.86 -24.19 -21.67
N ALA A 268 3.80 -24.47 -20.77
CA ALA A 268 4.82 -25.52 -20.93
C ALA A 268 4.29 -26.95 -20.66
N GLY A 269 3.02 -27.11 -20.35
CA GLY A 269 2.38 -28.40 -20.08
C GLY A 269 2.58 -28.93 -18.67
N LEU A 270 3.06 -28.13 -17.72
CA LEU A 270 3.15 -28.50 -16.31
C LEU A 270 1.79 -28.40 -15.63
N VAL A 271 1.48 -29.34 -14.76
CA VAL A 271 0.34 -29.27 -13.87
C VAL A 271 0.74 -28.55 -12.59
N VAL A 272 0.41 -27.24 -12.52
CA VAL A 272 0.69 -26.45 -11.30
C VAL A 272 -0.08 -27.01 -10.11
N GLY A 273 0.60 -27.17 -8.98
CA GLY A 273 0.13 -27.91 -7.80
C GLY A 273 0.55 -29.37 -7.75
N SER A 274 1.09 -29.94 -8.88
CA SER A 274 1.57 -31.30 -8.94
C SER A 274 3.01 -31.39 -9.50
N ASP A 275 3.28 -30.78 -10.66
CA ASP A 275 4.61 -30.78 -11.26
C ASP A 275 5.44 -29.57 -10.82
N LEU A 276 4.78 -28.46 -10.49
CA LEU A 276 5.36 -27.20 -10.03
C LEU A 276 4.47 -26.60 -8.93
N ALA A 277 5.06 -26.26 -7.80
CA ALA A 277 4.36 -25.46 -6.78
C ALA A 277 4.64 -23.96 -6.98
N VAL A 278 3.61 -23.14 -6.84
CA VAL A 278 3.73 -21.68 -6.97
C VAL A 278 3.07 -20.98 -5.76
N VAL A 279 3.83 -20.11 -5.11
CA VAL A 279 3.33 -19.26 -4.01
C VAL A 279 3.49 -17.81 -4.41
N GLY A 280 2.42 -17.01 -4.20
CA GLY A 280 2.41 -15.56 -4.37
C GLY A 280 2.52 -14.80 -3.06
N PHE A 281 2.44 -13.49 -3.17
CA PHE A 281 2.36 -12.57 -2.06
C PHE A 281 1.33 -11.49 -2.41
N ASP A 282 0.45 -11.14 -1.50
CA ASP A 282 -0.61 -10.12 -1.43
C ASP A 282 -1.98 -10.75 -1.13
N ASP A 283 -2.26 -11.96 -1.58
CA ASP A 283 -3.59 -12.62 -1.60
C ASP A 283 -4.64 -11.67 -2.19
N SER A 284 -4.30 -11.14 -3.35
CA SER A 284 -5.19 -10.27 -4.12
C SER A 284 -6.46 -11.01 -4.56
N PRO A 285 -7.58 -10.32 -4.79
CA PRO A 285 -8.86 -10.98 -5.11
C PRO A 285 -8.80 -11.95 -6.29
N ILE A 286 -7.91 -11.69 -7.26
CA ILE A 286 -7.74 -12.57 -8.42
C ILE A 286 -7.14 -13.93 -8.06
N ALA A 287 -6.38 -14.03 -6.97
CA ALA A 287 -5.69 -15.26 -6.58
C ALA A 287 -6.63 -16.48 -6.44
N CYS A 288 -7.85 -16.28 -5.94
CA CYS A 288 -8.83 -17.34 -5.78
C CYS A 288 -9.57 -17.71 -7.08
N TYR A 289 -9.48 -16.88 -8.13
CA TYR A 289 -10.14 -17.12 -9.42
C TYR A 289 -9.24 -17.80 -10.45
N LEU A 290 -7.94 -17.94 -10.17
CA LEU A 290 -6.99 -18.64 -11.04
C LEU A 290 -7.31 -20.14 -11.14
N ARG A 291 -6.68 -20.81 -12.11
CA ARG A 291 -6.77 -22.27 -12.28
C ARG A 291 -5.36 -22.84 -12.47
N PRO A 292 -4.82 -23.49 -11.43
CA PRO A 292 -5.40 -23.66 -10.08
C PRO A 292 -5.43 -22.35 -9.27
N PRO A 293 -6.27 -22.25 -8.22
CA PRO A 293 -6.25 -21.10 -7.29
C PRO A 293 -4.90 -20.96 -6.62
N LEU A 294 -4.41 -19.71 -6.52
CA LEU A 294 -3.05 -19.39 -6.05
C LEU A 294 -2.93 -19.41 -4.52
N THR A 295 -2.03 -20.21 -3.99
CA THR A 295 -1.52 -20.10 -2.63
C THR A 295 -0.78 -18.79 -2.50
N SER A 296 -1.13 -17.94 -1.53
CA SER A 296 -0.56 -16.60 -1.40
C SER A 296 -0.51 -16.12 0.04
N LEU A 297 0.34 -15.15 0.29
CA LEU A 297 0.51 -14.48 1.58
C LEU A 297 -0.41 -13.28 1.68
N ARG A 298 -1.46 -13.39 2.51
CA ARG A 298 -2.43 -12.31 2.74
C ARG A 298 -1.84 -11.23 3.61
N GLN A 299 -1.81 -10.01 3.09
CA GLN A 299 -1.49 -8.83 3.86
C GLN A 299 -2.71 -8.34 4.65
N PRO A 300 -2.56 -7.88 5.90
CA PRO A 300 -3.65 -7.33 6.70
C PRO A 300 -3.96 -5.87 6.30
N ILE A 301 -4.35 -5.63 5.03
CA ILE A 301 -4.44 -4.30 4.41
C ILE A 301 -5.43 -3.38 5.13
N ARG A 302 -6.54 -3.92 5.65
CA ARG A 302 -7.51 -3.11 6.39
C ARG A 302 -6.92 -2.59 7.70
N GLU A 303 -6.29 -3.47 8.48
CA GLU A 303 -5.61 -3.10 9.72
C GLU A 303 -4.47 -2.13 9.45
N LEU A 304 -3.71 -2.36 8.38
CA LEU A 304 -2.64 -1.49 7.94
C LEU A 304 -3.14 -0.07 7.64
N GLY A 305 -4.23 0.07 6.88
CA GLY A 305 -4.84 1.37 6.59
C GLY A 305 -5.36 2.07 7.85
N ASP A 306 -5.99 1.33 8.75
CA ASP A 306 -6.47 1.87 10.03
C ASP A 306 -5.30 2.39 10.89
N GLN A 307 -4.21 1.63 11.01
CA GLN A 307 -3.01 2.04 11.76
C GLN A 307 -2.31 3.25 11.13
N LEU A 308 -2.10 3.24 9.81
CA LEU A 308 -1.51 4.37 9.08
C LEU A 308 -2.27 5.67 9.31
N ILE A 309 -3.59 5.63 9.14
CA ILE A 309 -4.42 6.82 9.24
C ILE A 309 -4.53 7.30 10.70
N SER A 310 -4.75 6.39 11.65
CA SER A 310 -4.79 6.77 13.06
C SER A 310 -3.50 7.45 13.51
N MET A 311 -2.35 6.89 13.11
CA MET A 311 -1.03 7.45 13.41
C MET A 311 -0.83 8.82 12.74
N LEU A 312 -1.19 8.96 11.45
CA LEU A 312 -1.04 10.21 10.72
C LEU A 312 -1.93 11.32 11.27
N ILE A 313 -3.18 11.01 11.62
CA ILE A 313 -4.10 11.97 12.23
C ILE A 313 -3.57 12.45 13.59
N GLY A 314 -3.07 11.55 14.45
CA GLY A 314 -2.44 11.95 15.71
C GLY A 314 -1.28 12.93 15.49
N LEU A 315 -0.41 12.67 14.49
CA LEU A 315 0.69 13.57 14.14
C LEU A 315 0.19 14.93 13.62
N VAL A 316 -0.83 14.94 12.77
CA VAL A 316 -1.44 16.18 12.24
C VAL A 316 -2.07 17.01 13.36
N GLN A 317 -2.67 16.36 14.36
CA GLN A 317 -3.31 16.99 15.51
C GLN A 317 -2.35 17.32 16.65
N HIS A 318 -1.04 17.07 16.44
CA HIS A 318 0.02 17.26 17.45
C HIS A 318 -0.22 16.48 18.75
N GLU A 319 -0.88 15.32 18.65
CA GLU A 319 -1.06 14.41 19.77
C GLU A 319 0.25 13.65 20.06
N ASP A 320 0.38 13.18 21.30
CA ASP A 320 1.50 12.30 21.67
C ASP A 320 1.26 10.87 21.14
N VAL A 321 1.78 10.60 19.95
CA VAL A 321 1.66 9.27 19.29
C VAL A 321 2.64 8.31 19.94
N GLN A 322 2.16 7.47 20.84
CA GLN A 322 2.98 6.54 21.64
C GLN A 322 3.68 5.46 20.80
N THR A 323 3.05 5.03 19.71
CA THR A 323 3.60 3.99 18.83
C THR A 323 3.77 4.55 17.42
N THR A 324 5.02 4.73 17.00
CA THR A 324 5.37 5.29 15.69
C THR A 324 5.88 4.23 14.70
N ARG A 325 6.00 2.96 15.13
CA ARG A 325 6.53 1.86 14.31
C ARG A 325 5.71 0.61 14.55
N VAL A 326 5.00 0.17 13.53
CA VAL A 326 4.11 -1.01 13.60
C VAL A 326 4.49 -2.00 12.51
N LEU A 327 4.73 -3.25 12.91
CA LEU A 327 5.03 -4.36 12.01
C LEU A 327 3.90 -5.40 12.10
N LEU A 328 3.11 -5.51 11.03
CA LEU A 328 1.95 -6.39 10.96
C LEU A 328 2.35 -7.73 10.33
N LYS A 329 1.80 -8.83 10.83
CA LYS A 329 2.10 -10.16 10.30
C LYS A 329 1.16 -10.54 9.15
N PRO A 330 1.70 -10.96 7.99
CA PRO A 330 0.89 -11.57 6.94
C PRO A 330 0.52 -13.00 7.31
N ARG A 331 -0.42 -13.60 6.58
CA ARG A 331 -0.88 -14.97 6.78
C ARG A 331 -0.85 -15.74 5.47
N LEU A 332 -0.27 -16.94 5.48
CA LEU A 332 -0.34 -17.85 4.33
C LEU A 332 -1.76 -18.38 4.13
N ILE A 333 -2.27 -18.26 2.92
CA ILE A 333 -3.54 -18.81 2.46
C ILE A 333 -3.23 -19.91 1.47
N VAL A 334 -3.32 -21.15 1.92
CA VAL A 334 -3.03 -22.34 1.11
C VAL A 334 -4.19 -22.62 0.17
N ARG A 335 -3.87 -22.87 -1.10
CA ARG A 335 -4.79 -23.27 -2.18
C ARG A 335 -4.11 -24.31 -3.08
N ASP A 336 -4.68 -24.54 -4.27
CA ASP A 336 -4.33 -25.68 -5.12
C ASP A 336 -3.07 -25.46 -5.98
N SER A 337 -2.45 -24.27 -5.97
CA SER A 337 -1.18 -24.02 -6.69
C SER A 337 0.04 -24.62 -5.99
N THR A 338 -0.13 -25.22 -4.81
CA THR A 338 0.93 -25.93 -4.09
C THR A 338 0.46 -27.34 -3.74
N GLY A 339 1.34 -28.32 -3.92
CA GLY A 339 1.11 -29.72 -3.60
C GLY A 339 2.43 -30.43 -3.28
N PRO A 340 2.43 -31.73 -3.04
CA PRO A 340 3.64 -32.49 -2.73
C PRO A 340 4.70 -32.37 -3.84
N CYS A 341 5.97 -32.33 -3.44
CA CYS A 341 7.08 -32.30 -4.40
C CYS A 341 6.98 -33.47 -5.38
N PRO A 342 7.06 -33.21 -6.70
CA PRO A 342 6.98 -34.27 -7.70
C PRO A 342 8.08 -35.30 -7.48
N THR A 343 7.73 -36.58 -7.51
CA THR A 343 8.72 -37.66 -7.57
C THR A 343 9.39 -37.65 -8.93
N PRO A 344 10.72 -37.89 -9.01
CA PRO A 344 11.40 -37.97 -10.29
C PRO A 344 10.66 -38.95 -11.23
N ARG A 345 10.24 -38.45 -12.39
CA ARG A 345 9.64 -39.35 -13.41
C ARG A 345 10.69 -40.35 -13.82
N THR A 346 10.53 -41.61 -13.42
CA THR A 346 11.28 -42.71 -14.03
C THR A 346 10.85 -42.76 -15.51
N ARG A 347 11.64 -42.19 -16.40
CA ARG A 347 11.44 -42.42 -17.84
C ARG A 347 11.51 -43.93 -18.07
N LYS A 348 10.39 -44.53 -18.45
CA LYS A 348 10.33 -45.88 -19.04
C LYS A 348 10.78 -45.84 -20.47
#